data_26844cdabf33c5266578b09b0d7a769c
#
_entry.id   26844cdabf33c5266578b09b0d7a769c
#
_cell.length_a   1.000
_cell.length_b   1.000
_cell.length_c   1.000
_cell.angle_alpha   90.00
_cell.angle_beta   90.00
_cell.angle_gamma   90.00
#
_symmetry.space_group_name_H-M   'P 1'
#
loop_
_entity.id
_entity.type
_entity.pdbx_description
1 polymer ?
#
loop_
_entity_poly.entity_id
_entity_poly.type
_entity_poly.pdbx_seq_one_letter_code
_entity_poly.pdbx_strand_id
1 'polypeptide(L)'
;MLSAEELLAGSRLTFDVDVPAMVLHPDEADAEDGTVRLRPLTVHDLQLIGSAAGADDNLLATLMVQRALVEPALSVAQVADAHAGLVQYLLHHVNRVSGIAASSDELARAAQAPLARAAMALERAFGWTPAEVSELTVGQMLLHLQLLGEETPSA
;
A
#
# COMPACT_ATOMS: atom_id res chain seq x y z
N MET A 1 -5.60 18.75 -17.75
CA MET A 1 -4.50 18.62 -16.76
C MET A 1 -5.10 18.31 -15.40
N LEU A 2 -4.57 17.30 -14.70
CA LEU A 2 -5.09 16.91 -13.39
C LEU A 2 -4.71 17.95 -12.32
N SER A 3 -5.62 18.20 -11.40
CA SER A 3 -5.35 19.03 -10.22
C SER A 3 -4.68 18.21 -9.12
N ALA A 4 -4.03 18.85 -8.18
CA ALA A 4 -3.48 18.19 -7.00
C ALA A 4 -4.57 17.46 -6.21
N GLU A 5 -5.76 18.04 -6.13
CA GLU A 5 -6.90 17.44 -5.44
C GLU A 5 -7.38 16.14 -6.10
N GLU A 6 -7.43 16.08 -7.42
CA GLU A 6 -7.76 14.86 -8.15
C GLU A 6 -6.71 13.77 -7.96
N LEU A 7 -5.43 14.15 -7.91
CA LEU A 7 -4.34 13.21 -7.66
C LEU A 7 -4.36 12.63 -6.25
N LEU A 8 -4.74 13.43 -5.27
CA LEU A 8 -4.80 13.00 -3.87
C LEU A 8 -6.09 12.25 -3.50
N ALA A 9 -7.12 12.36 -4.34
CA ALA A 9 -8.43 11.77 -4.05
C ALA A 9 -8.38 10.25 -3.83
N GLY A 10 -7.49 9.56 -4.54
CA GLY A 10 -7.34 8.10 -4.44
C GLY A 10 -6.95 7.60 -3.05
N SER A 11 -6.19 8.38 -2.29
CA SER A 11 -5.75 8.00 -0.94
C SER A 11 -6.88 8.01 0.10
N ARG A 12 -8.00 8.64 -0.21
CA ARG A 12 -9.17 8.77 0.69
C ARG A 12 -10.26 7.73 0.41
N LEU A 13 -10.11 6.95 -0.66
CA LEU A 13 -11.07 5.92 -1.02
C LEU A 13 -10.95 4.72 -0.09
N THR A 14 -12.07 4.01 0.08
CA THR A 14 -12.10 2.71 0.74
C THR A 14 -12.71 1.69 -0.20
N PHE A 15 -12.29 0.42 -0.04
CA PHE A 15 -12.70 -0.68 -0.90
C PHE A 15 -13.19 -1.84 -0.06
N ASP A 16 -14.36 -2.34 -0.37
CA ASP A 16 -14.87 -3.57 0.23
C ASP A 16 -14.29 -4.76 -0.54
N VAL A 17 -13.68 -5.68 0.19
CA VAL A 17 -13.03 -6.87 -0.37
C VAL A 17 -13.67 -8.11 0.23
N ASP A 18 -14.14 -8.99 -0.64
CA ASP A 18 -14.69 -10.26 -0.22
C ASP A 18 -13.55 -11.22 0.15
N VAL A 19 -13.69 -11.85 1.32
CA VAL A 19 -12.76 -12.87 1.79
C VAL A 19 -13.50 -14.21 1.75
N PRO A 20 -13.09 -15.14 0.86
CA PRO A 20 -13.73 -16.42 0.74
C PRO A 20 -13.69 -17.23 2.04
N ALA A 21 -14.73 -17.99 2.30
CA ALA A 21 -14.83 -18.84 3.48
C ALA A 21 -13.62 -19.79 3.63
N MET A 22 -13.12 -20.32 2.52
CA MET A 22 -11.96 -21.20 2.50
C MET A 22 -10.65 -20.51 2.95
N VAL A 23 -10.59 -19.17 2.84
CA VAL A 23 -9.46 -18.38 3.32
C VAL A 23 -9.62 -18.07 4.81
N LEU A 24 -10.85 -17.81 5.25
CA LEU A 24 -11.14 -17.53 6.67
C LEU A 24 -11.04 -18.79 7.54
N HIS A 25 -11.63 -19.87 7.05
CA HIS A 25 -11.78 -21.15 7.78
C HIS A 25 -11.44 -22.31 6.85
N PRO A 26 -10.14 -22.60 6.63
CA PRO A 26 -9.74 -23.63 5.66
C PRO A 26 -10.29 -25.03 5.91
N ASP A 27 -10.63 -25.34 7.17
CA ASP A 27 -11.07 -26.66 7.60
C ASP A 27 -12.62 -26.78 7.76
N GLU A 28 -13.35 -25.69 7.54
CA GLU A 28 -14.80 -25.66 7.69
C GLU A 28 -15.49 -25.61 6.33
N ALA A 29 -16.20 -26.70 5.99
CA ALA A 29 -16.93 -26.80 4.72
C ALA A 29 -18.16 -25.89 4.65
N ASP A 30 -18.74 -25.53 5.78
CA ASP A 30 -19.97 -24.73 5.89
C ASP A 30 -19.74 -23.27 6.28
N ALA A 31 -18.49 -22.81 6.24
CA ALA A 31 -18.15 -21.42 6.56
C ALA A 31 -18.71 -20.45 5.50
N GLU A 32 -19.14 -19.30 5.94
CA GLU A 32 -19.61 -18.24 5.06
C GLU A 32 -18.48 -17.29 4.66
N ASP A 33 -18.61 -16.71 3.46
CA ASP A 33 -17.71 -15.64 3.01
C ASP A 33 -17.89 -14.40 3.89
N GLY A 34 -16.79 -13.66 4.08
CA GLY A 34 -16.82 -12.42 4.80
C GLY A 34 -16.42 -11.24 3.91
N THR A 35 -16.54 -10.04 4.43
CA THR A 35 -16.13 -8.82 3.76
C THR A 35 -15.30 -7.98 4.71
N VAL A 36 -14.21 -7.42 4.19
CA VAL A 36 -13.39 -6.44 4.92
C VAL A 36 -13.34 -5.15 4.12
N ARG A 37 -13.08 -4.05 4.80
CA ARG A 37 -12.88 -2.76 4.16
C ARG A 37 -11.43 -2.35 4.28
N LEU A 38 -10.81 -2.08 3.13
CA LEU A 38 -9.41 -1.66 3.02
C LEU A 38 -9.33 -0.22 2.50
N ARG A 39 -8.26 0.47 2.89
CA ARG A 39 -7.86 1.74 2.29
C ARG A 39 -6.51 1.61 1.60
N PRO A 40 -6.25 2.39 0.56
CA PRO A 40 -4.92 2.43 -0.03
C PRO A 40 -3.88 2.92 0.98
N LEU A 41 -2.68 2.35 0.90
CA LEU A 41 -1.53 2.86 1.65
C LEU A 41 -0.94 4.07 0.94
N THR A 42 -0.62 5.10 1.71
CA THR A 42 0.07 6.29 1.22
C THR A 42 1.59 6.11 1.31
N VAL A 43 2.33 7.03 0.68
CA VAL A 43 3.79 7.09 0.82
C VAL A 43 4.19 7.25 2.29
N HIS A 44 3.46 8.09 3.03
CA HIS A 44 3.68 8.28 4.45
C HIS A 44 3.50 7.00 5.25
N ASP A 45 2.44 6.23 4.97
CA ASP A 45 2.21 4.93 5.60
C ASP A 45 3.40 4.00 5.38
N LEU A 46 3.92 3.91 4.15
CA LEU A 46 5.05 3.05 3.84
C LEU A 46 6.36 3.49 4.49
N GLN A 47 6.59 4.79 4.62
CA GLN A 47 7.75 5.31 5.36
C GLN A 47 7.70 4.88 6.83
N LEU A 48 6.54 5.02 7.47
CA LEU A 48 6.34 4.59 8.85
C LEU A 48 6.50 3.08 9.01
N ILE A 49 5.88 2.31 8.11
CA ILE A 49 5.96 0.85 8.11
C ILE A 49 7.40 0.37 7.89
N GLY A 50 8.08 0.94 6.90
CA GLY A 50 9.48 0.60 6.60
C GLY A 50 10.42 0.89 7.76
N SER A 51 10.25 2.01 8.44
CA SER A 51 11.03 2.37 9.62
C SER A 51 10.78 1.40 10.79
N ALA A 52 9.54 0.96 10.99
CA ALA A 52 9.18 0.04 12.06
C ALA A 52 9.59 -1.40 11.78
N ALA A 53 9.45 -1.86 10.53
CA ALA A 53 9.75 -3.24 10.14
C ALA A 53 11.24 -3.50 9.93
N GLY A 54 12.01 -2.50 9.52
CA GLY A 54 13.43 -2.68 9.17
C GLY A 54 13.59 -3.76 8.10
N ALA A 55 14.36 -4.80 8.38
CA ALA A 55 14.62 -5.91 7.46
C ALA A 55 13.67 -7.11 7.65
N ASP A 56 12.68 -7.00 8.53
CA ASP A 56 11.74 -8.09 8.83
C ASP A 56 10.55 -8.04 7.85
N ASP A 57 10.57 -8.93 6.84
CA ASP A 57 9.53 -9.02 5.81
C ASP A 57 8.17 -9.46 6.37
N ASN A 58 8.15 -10.30 7.39
CA ASN A 58 6.91 -10.75 8.03
C ASN A 58 6.25 -9.61 8.80
N LEU A 59 7.04 -8.83 9.51
CA LEU A 59 6.55 -7.65 10.21
C LEU A 59 6.08 -6.58 9.21
N LEU A 60 6.78 -6.42 8.09
CA LEU A 60 6.38 -5.53 7.00
C LEU A 60 4.98 -5.87 6.49
N ALA A 61 4.74 -7.14 6.17
CA ALA A 61 3.44 -7.62 5.68
C ALA A 61 2.33 -7.39 6.73
N THR A 62 2.60 -7.72 7.98
CA THR A 62 1.67 -7.54 9.10
C THR A 62 1.27 -6.07 9.27
N LEU A 63 2.24 -5.16 9.24
CA LEU A 63 2.01 -3.73 9.37
C LEU A 63 1.25 -3.15 8.17
N MET A 64 1.54 -3.61 6.96
CA MET A 64 0.82 -3.18 5.76
C MET A 64 -0.66 -3.55 5.84
N VAL A 65 -0.96 -4.78 6.20
CA VAL A 65 -2.35 -5.25 6.36
C VAL A 65 -3.05 -4.49 7.48
N GLN A 66 -2.41 -4.38 8.64
CA GLN A 66 -2.97 -3.67 9.79
C GLN A 66 -3.29 -2.20 9.47
N ARG A 67 -2.38 -1.53 8.76
CA ARG A 67 -2.56 -0.11 8.42
C ARG A 67 -3.64 0.13 7.38
N ALA A 68 -3.80 -0.80 6.43
CA ALA A 68 -4.81 -0.71 5.38
C ALA A 68 -6.21 -1.14 5.83
N LEU A 69 -6.31 -1.98 6.87
CA LEU A 69 -7.59 -2.53 7.33
C LEU A 69 -8.39 -1.48 8.10
N VAL A 70 -9.52 -1.06 7.52
CA VAL A 70 -10.43 -0.06 8.10
C VAL A 70 -11.49 -0.73 8.96
N GLU A 71 -12.10 -1.78 8.42
CA GLU A 71 -13.13 -2.59 9.10
C GLU A 71 -12.92 -4.07 8.80
N PRO A 72 -12.81 -4.92 9.81
CA PRO A 72 -12.70 -4.58 11.23
C PRO A 72 -11.34 -3.94 11.55
N ALA A 73 -11.31 -3.01 12.52
CA ALA A 73 -10.05 -2.45 12.99
C ALA A 73 -9.35 -3.46 13.89
N LEU A 74 -8.14 -3.87 13.51
CA LEU A 74 -7.32 -4.82 14.24
C LEU A 74 -6.03 -4.17 14.70
N SER A 75 -5.53 -4.65 15.84
CA SER A 75 -4.17 -4.29 16.31
C SER A 75 -3.12 -5.09 15.55
N VAL A 76 -1.86 -4.63 15.62
CA VAL A 76 -0.72 -5.36 15.04
C VAL A 76 -0.63 -6.79 15.60
N ALA A 77 -0.83 -6.97 16.91
CA ALA A 77 -0.82 -8.28 17.55
C ALA A 77 -1.93 -9.20 17.02
N GLN A 78 -3.12 -8.67 16.80
CA GLN A 78 -4.24 -9.44 16.25
C GLN A 78 -3.98 -9.89 14.81
N VAL A 79 -3.42 -9.03 13.97
CA VAL A 79 -3.03 -9.40 12.60
C VAL A 79 -1.91 -10.43 12.63
N ALA A 80 -0.95 -10.29 13.54
CA ALA A 80 0.15 -11.25 13.70
C ALA A 80 -0.34 -12.65 14.14
N ASP A 81 -1.45 -12.71 14.86
CA ASP A 81 -2.07 -13.97 15.29
C ASP A 81 -2.96 -14.61 14.22
N ALA A 82 -3.26 -13.90 13.15
CA ALA A 82 -4.01 -14.46 12.01
C ALA A 82 -3.16 -15.49 11.26
N HIS A 83 -3.82 -16.50 10.68
CA HIS A 83 -3.06 -17.49 9.90
C HIS A 83 -2.43 -16.86 8.64
N ALA A 84 -1.29 -17.40 8.23
CA ALA A 84 -0.47 -16.81 7.17
C ALA A 84 -1.21 -16.66 5.83
N GLY A 85 -2.06 -17.60 5.47
CA GLY A 85 -2.83 -17.56 4.24
C GLY A 85 -3.80 -16.38 4.19
N LEU A 86 -4.45 -16.05 5.29
CA LEU A 86 -5.31 -14.87 5.39
C LEU A 86 -4.51 -13.57 5.25
N VAL A 87 -3.38 -13.48 5.94
CA VAL A 87 -2.51 -12.29 5.85
C VAL A 87 -2.01 -12.09 4.43
N GLN A 88 -1.58 -13.15 3.75
CA GLN A 88 -1.14 -13.08 2.36
C GLN A 88 -2.27 -12.70 1.41
N TYR A 89 -3.46 -13.23 1.61
CA TYR A 89 -4.63 -12.88 0.82
C TYR A 89 -4.97 -11.39 0.96
N LEU A 90 -5.01 -10.90 2.20
CA LEU A 90 -5.25 -9.49 2.48
C LEU A 90 -4.14 -8.60 1.92
N LEU A 91 -2.87 -8.99 2.07
CA LEU A 91 -1.73 -8.26 1.52
C LEU A 91 -1.81 -8.11 0.00
N HIS A 92 -2.22 -9.17 -0.70
CA HIS A 92 -2.44 -9.11 -2.14
C HIS A 92 -3.47 -8.02 -2.51
N HIS A 93 -4.57 -7.95 -1.78
CA HIS A 93 -5.59 -6.92 -2.01
C HIS A 93 -5.13 -5.53 -1.57
N VAL A 94 -4.38 -5.42 -0.49
CA VAL A 94 -3.76 -4.14 -0.07
C VAL A 94 -2.85 -3.60 -1.17
N ASN A 95 -2.02 -4.44 -1.75
CA ASN A 95 -1.15 -4.06 -2.85
C ASN A 95 -1.95 -3.60 -4.07
N ARG A 96 -3.02 -4.33 -4.40
CA ARG A 96 -3.88 -3.99 -5.53
C ARG A 96 -4.58 -2.64 -5.35
N VAL A 97 -5.21 -2.39 -4.20
CA VAL A 97 -5.92 -1.13 -3.96
C VAL A 97 -4.98 0.06 -3.79
N SER A 98 -3.75 -0.20 -3.36
CA SER A 98 -2.70 0.83 -3.23
C SER A 98 -2.00 1.13 -4.56
N GLY A 99 -2.32 0.39 -5.62
CA GLY A 99 -1.68 0.54 -6.93
C GLY A 99 -0.28 -0.04 -7.01
N ILE A 100 0.06 -0.95 -6.10
CA ILE A 100 1.35 -1.63 -6.08
C ILE A 100 1.20 -2.94 -6.85
N ALA A 101 1.55 -2.92 -8.13
CA ALA A 101 1.50 -4.11 -8.99
C ALA A 101 2.75 -5.00 -8.88
N ALA A 102 3.63 -4.66 -7.94
CA ALA A 102 4.94 -5.26 -7.83
C ALA A 102 4.94 -6.54 -7.00
N SER A 103 5.87 -7.43 -7.26
CA SER A 103 6.20 -8.55 -6.39
C SER A 103 6.67 -8.06 -5.02
N SER A 104 6.63 -8.92 -4.00
CA SER A 104 7.10 -8.58 -2.65
C SER A 104 8.57 -8.12 -2.63
N ASP A 105 9.39 -8.62 -3.57
CA ASP A 105 10.79 -8.20 -3.71
C ASP A 105 10.90 -6.77 -4.26
N GLU A 106 10.04 -6.39 -5.19
CA GLU A 106 9.98 -5.02 -5.70
C GLU A 106 9.44 -4.05 -4.65
N LEU A 107 8.53 -4.51 -3.80
CA LEU A 107 8.03 -3.74 -2.67
C LEU A 107 9.13 -3.48 -1.63
N ALA A 108 9.91 -4.50 -1.29
CA ALA A 108 11.05 -4.36 -0.40
C ALA A 108 12.10 -3.41 -0.99
N ARG A 109 12.36 -3.48 -2.29
CA ARG A 109 13.25 -2.56 -2.99
C ARG A 109 12.69 -1.15 -3.07
N ALA A 110 11.38 -0.98 -3.28
CA ALA A 110 10.72 0.32 -3.28
C ALA A 110 10.70 0.94 -1.88
N ALA A 111 10.59 0.14 -0.84
CA ALA A 111 10.70 0.60 0.55
C ALA A 111 12.14 0.95 0.93
N GLN A 112 13.14 0.34 0.30
CA GLN A 112 14.57 0.60 0.47
C GLN A 112 15.10 1.59 -0.57
N ALA A 113 14.49 1.63 -1.76
CA ALA A 113 14.76 2.68 -2.72
C ALA A 113 14.41 4.01 -2.05
N PRO A 114 15.16 5.05 -2.32
CA PRO A 114 14.98 6.30 -1.62
C PRO A 114 13.64 6.93 -1.99
N LEU A 115 12.58 6.50 -1.29
CA LEU A 115 11.30 7.18 -1.31
C LEU A 115 11.51 8.70 -1.10
N ALA A 116 12.52 9.05 -0.29
CA ALA A 116 12.92 10.42 -0.10
C ALA A 116 13.40 11.07 -1.42
N ARG A 117 14.19 10.37 -2.24
CA ARG A 117 14.61 10.90 -3.55
C ARG A 117 13.48 10.99 -4.54
N ALA A 118 12.62 9.99 -4.56
CA ALA A 118 11.42 9.99 -5.38
C ALA A 118 10.48 11.16 -5.00
N ALA A 119 10.25 11.34 -3.69
CA ALA A 119 9.49 12.45 -3.17
C ALA A 119 10.10 13.81 -3.55
N MET A 120 11.42 13.97 -3.39
CA MET A 120 12.11 15.20 -3.78
C MET A 120 12.02 15.47 -5.28
N ALA A 121 12.08 14.44 -6.12
CA ALA A 121 11.92 14.58 -7.56
C ALA A 121 10.54 15.09 -7.93
N LEU A 122 9.49 14.55 -7.28
CA LEU A 122 8.11 14.99 -7.48
C LEU A 122 7.87 16.41 -6.95
N GLU A 123 8.42 16.74 -5.79
CA GLU A 123 8.35 18.07 -5.22
C GLU A 123 8.95 19.12 -6.17
N ARG A 124 10.10 18.83 -6.75
CA ARG A 124 10.79 19.73 -7.71
C ARG A 124 10.02 19.85 -9.03
N ALA A 125 9.51 18.74 -9.55
CA ALA A 125 8.87 18.72 -10.86
C ALA A 125 7.47 19.37 -10.84
N PHE A 126 6.71 19.18 -9.78
CA PHE A 126 5.32 19.64 -9.67
C PHE A 126 5.12 20.80 -8.69
N GLY A 127 6.16 21.19 -7.99
CA GLY A 127 6.06 22.25 -6.98
C GLY A 127 5.26 21.86 -5.75
N TRP A 128 5.16 20.56 -5.47
CA TRP A 128 4.41 20.06 -4.31
C TRP A 128 5.22 20.19 -3.02
N THR A 129 4.46 20.34 -1.93
CA THR A 129 5.05 20.29 -0.58
C THR A 129 5.31 18.84 -0.17
N PRO A 130 6.21 18.60 0.79
CA PRO A 130 6.42 17.26 1.36
C PRO A 130 5.13 16.62 1.90
N ALA A 131 4.23 17.41 2.48
CA ALA A 131 2.95 16.94 2.96
C ALA A 131 2.06 16.44 1.81
N GLU A 132 2.01 17.16 0.70
CA GLU A 132 1.24 16.76 -0.49
C GLU A 132 1.77 15.46 -1.09
N VAL A 133 3.09 15.31 -1.21
CA VAL A 133 3.70 14.08 -1.72
C VAL A 133 3.45 12.89 -0.78
N SER A 134 3.46 13.10 0.52
CA SER A 134 3.21 12.04 1.50
C SER A 134 1.79 11.48 1.46
N GLU A 135 0.83 12.22 0.93
CA GLU A 135 -0.56 11.79 0.73
C GLU A 135 -0.76 10.93 -0.53
N LEU A 136 0.22 10.84 -1.40
CA LEU A 136 0.15 9.96 -2.58
C LEU A 136 0.20 8.48 -2.17
N THR A 137 -0.51 7.65 -2.90
CA THR A 137 -0.29 6.20 -2.87
C THR A 137 1.01 5.87 -3.60
N VAL A 138 1.59 4.72 -3.32
CA VAL A 138 2.83 4.28 -4.00
C VAL A 138 2.61 4.17 -5.51
N GLY A 139 1.46 3.64 -5.93
CA GLY A 139 1.12 3.56 -7.35
C GLY A 139 1.05 4.91 -8.02
N GLN A 140 0.45 5.90 -7.37
CA GLN A 140 0.40 7.28 -7.86
C GLN A 140 1.81 7.87 -7.98
N MET A 141 2.67 7.67 -6.98
CA MET A 141 4.05 8.14 -7.01
C MET A 141 4.84 7.51 -8.16
N LEU A 142 4.74 6.20 -8.32
CA LEU A 142 5.44 5.47 -9.39
C LEU A 142 4.97 5.92 -10.77
N LEU A 143 3.66 6.13 -10.95
CA LEU A 143 3.10 6.63 -12.19
C LEU A 143 3.67 8.00 -12.55
N HIS A 144 3.75 8.92 -11.59
CA HIS A 144 4.30 10.25 -11.83
C HIS A 144 5.79 10.24 -12.13
N LEU A 145 6.55 9.38 -11.47
CA LEU A 145 7.98 9.19 -11.78
C LEU A 145 8.18 8.64 -13.19
N GLN A 146 7.32 7.72 -13.62
CA GLN A 146 7.36 7.19 -14.99
C GLN A 146 7.07 8.29 -16.02
N LEU A 147 6.07 9.10 -15.78
CA LEU A 147 5.73 10.24 -16.66
C LEU A 147 6.88 11.24 -16.76
N LEU A 148 7.56 11.53 -15.66
CA LEU A 148 8.76 12.38 -15.67
C LEU A 148 9.90 11.78 -16.48
N GLY A 149 10.08 10.45 -16.41
CA GLY A 149 11.08 9.74 -17.18
C GLY A 149 10.83 9.79 -18.70
N GLU A 150 9.56 9.83 -19.10
CA GLU A 150 9.16 9.94 -20.51
C GLU A 150 9.32 11.36 -21.06
N GLU A 151 9.21 12.39 -20.21
CA GLU A 151 9.38 13.78 -20.60
C GLU A 151 10.86 14.20 -20.73
N THR A 152 11.78 13.46 -20.15
CA THR A 152 13.21 13.66 -20.34
C THR A 152 13.69 12.80 -21.51
N PRO A 153 13.93 13.38 -22.70
CA PRO A 153 14.53 12.61 -23.77
C PRO A 153 15.92 12.13 -23.32
N SER A 154 16.08 10.82 -23.30
CA SER A 154 17.40 10.24 -23.12
C SER A 154 18.26 10.65 -24.32
N ALA A 155 19.16 11.56 -24.04
CA ALA A 155 20.16 11.95 -25.05
C ALA A 155 21.13 10.80 -25.27
#